data_6cc5d29570c537c43c3346275a8b3849
#
_entry.id   6cc5d29570c537c43c3346275a8b3849
#
_cell.length_a   1.000
_cell.length_b   1.000
_cell.length_c   1.000
_cell.angle_alpha   90.00
_cell.angle_beta   90.00
_cell.angle_gamma   90.00
#
_symmetry.space_group_name_H-M   'P 1'
#
loop_
_entity.id
_entity.type
_entity.pdbx_description
1 polymer ?
#
loop_
_entity_poly.entity_id
_entity_poly.type
_entity_poly.pdbx_seq_one_letter_code
_entity_poly.pdbx_strand_id
1 'polypeptide(L)'
;NAYVLGYSFFNAAYSQWPTDSTEPGDITLFKAFEDLGVSKIRQQQDNVPFAFFVQKCNPSFNPIQIQRFPPQIIDTSFTFSGTWTKGNMESVIIGPAREWKDFSMDWHPLEQPSYDGGSVNLYGYDTVGVRTLLRDDLYKGAVTPLSIDAKRYPFLQMQWLTKDDSLGTPPQMDHWRLYYDKAP
;
A
#
# COMPACT_ATOMS: atom_id res chain seq x y z
N ASN A 1 7.71 0.02 -14.49
CA ASN A 1 6.37 -0.51 -14.83
C ASN A 1 5.59 -0.70 -13.55
N ALA A 2 4.59 0.16 -13.29
CA ALA A 2 3.73 0.04 -12.12
C ALA A 2 2.40 -0.59 -12.53
N TYR A 3 1.86 -1.48 -11.70
CA TYR A 3 0.49 -1.92 -11.81
C TYR A 3 -0.45 -0.91 -11.14
N VAL A 4 -1.58 -0.66 -11.77
CA VAL A 4 -2.64 0.20 -11.24
C VAL A 4 -3.93 -0.60 -11.19
N LEU A 5 -4.47 -0.73 -9.98
CA LEU A 5 -5.81 -1.27 -9.73
C LEU A 5 -6.72 -0.11 -9.32
N GLY A 6 -7.81 0.06 -10.04
CA GLY A 6 -8.87 0.99 -9.69
C GLY A 6 -10.21 0.28 -9.59
N TYR A 7 -11.04 0.72 -8.65
CA TYR A 7 -12.40 0.21 -8.52
C TYR A 7 -13.32 1.28 -7.95
N SER A 8 -14.58 1.22 -8.35
CA SER A 8 -15.59 2.09 -7.78
C SER A 8 -16.09 1.55 -6.44
N PHE A 9 -16.32 2.45 -5.51
CA PHE A 9 -16.85 2.16 -4.19
C PHE A 9 -18.11 3.00 -3.95
N PHE A 10 -19.17 2.38 -3.46
CA PHE A 10 -20.50 3.02 -3.33
C PHE A 10 -21.05 3.59 -4.65
N ASN A 11 -21.68 4.73 -4.59
CA ASN A 11 -22.37 5.39 -5.70
C ASN A 11 -21.37 6.23 -6.50
N ALA A 12 -20.84 5.70 -7.58
CA ALA A 12 -19.99 6.46 -8.49
C ALA A 12 -20.85 7.20 -9.52
N ALA A 13 -20.69 8.52 -9.58
CA ALA A 13 -21.41 9.40 -10.50
C ALA A 13 -20.53 9.68 -11.74
N TYR A 14 -20.36 8.70 -12.60
CA TYR A 14 -19.52 8.81 -13.81
C TYR A 14 -19.99 9.91 -14.77
N SER A 15 -21.29 10.20 -14.78
CA SER A 15 -21.88 11.25 -15.60
C SER A 15 -21.34 12.65 -15.31
N GLN A 16 -20.76 12.86 -14.14
CA GLN A 16 -20.16 14.14 -13.73
C GLN A 16 -18.68 14.29 -14.12
N TRP A 17 -17.99 13.20 -14.45
CA TRP A 17 -16.55 13.18 -14.72
C TRP A 17 -16.08 13.93 -15.96
N PRO A 18 -16.90 14.14 -17.04
CA PRO A 18 -16.46 14.94 -18.19
C PRO A 18 -16.08 16.38 -17.85
N THR A 19 -16.63 16.91 -16.75
CA THR A 19 -16.36 18.27 -16.28
C THR A 19 -15.51 18.30 -15.00
N ASP A 20 -15.05 17.12 -14.56
CA ASP A 20 -14.29 16.97 -13.34
C ASP A 20 -12.80 17.23 -13.61
N SER A 21 -12.45 18.52 -13.65
CA SER A 21 -11.07 19.01 -13.68
C SER A 21 -10.92 20.10 -12.63
N THR A 22 -9.76 20.17 -11.99
CA THR A 22 -9.51 21.12 -10.89
C THR A 22 -9.26 22.53 -11.39
N GLU A 23 -8.71 22.68 -12.63
CA GLU A 23 -8.39 23.97 -13.25
C GLU A 23 -8.65 23.94 -14.75
N PRO A 24 -8.82 25.13 -15.38
CA PRO A 24 -8.95 25.23 -16.84
C PRO A 24 -7.74 24.67 -17.57
N GLY A 25 -7.98 23.69 -18.42
CA GLY A 25 -6.91 22.98 -19.17
C GLY A 25 -6.42 21.70 -18.50
N ASP A 26 -6.86 21.37 -17.30
CA ASP A 26 -6.55 20.11 -16.64
C ASP A 26 -7.13 18.91 -17.39
N ILE A 27 -6.47 17.77 -17.19
CA ILE A 27 -6.94 16.50 -17.69
C ILE A 27 -8.15 16.05 -16.86
N THR A 28 -9.28 15.74 -17.51
CA THR A 28 -10.43 15.14 -16.84
C THR A 28 -10.13 13.74 -16.34
N LEU A 29 -10.89 13.24 -15.36
CA LEU A 29 -10.74 11.86 -14.87
C LEU A 29 -10.90 10.84 -16.01
N PHE A 30 -11.83 11.03 -16.92
CA PHE A 30 -11.94 10.15 -18.10
C PHE A 30 -10.66 10.10 -18.90
N LYS A 31 -10.10 11.25 -19.21
CA LYS A 31 -8.83 11.31 -19.99
C LYS A 31 -7.68 10.64 -19.24
N ALA A 32 -7.58 10.85 -17.92
CA ALA A 32 -6.54 10.23 -17.11
C ALA A 32 -6.65 8.69 -17.11
N PHE A 33 -7.86 8.14 -17.04
CA PHE A 33 -8.07 6.70 -17.13
C PHE A 33 -7.85 6.15 -18.55
N GLU A 34 -8.27 6.88 -19.57
CA GLU A 34 -8.01 6.50 -20.96
C GLU A 34 -6.50 6.45 -21.27
N ASP A 35 -5.73 7.40 -20.74
CA ASP A 35 -4.27 7.42 -20.87
C ASP A 35 -3.59 6.23 -20.16
N LEU A 36 -4.27 5.63 -19.19
CA LEU A 36 -3.86 4.37 -18.58
C LEU A 36 -4.32 3.13 -19.38
N GLY A 37 -5.09 3.30 -20.45
CA GLY A 37 -5.64 2.22 -21.27
C GLY A 37 -7.03 1.73 -20.84
N VAL A 38 -7.73 2.46 -19.94
CA VAL A 38 -9.08 2.10 -19.48
C VAL A 38 -10.12 2.62 -20.46
N SER A 39 -10.26 1.96 -21.60
CA SER A 39 -11.08 2.40 -22.73
C SER A 39 -12.60 2.35 -22.51
N LYS A 40 -13.06 1.53 -21.55
CA LYS A 40 -14.49 1.37 -21.25
C LYS A 40 -15.04 2.37 -20.25
N ILE A 41 -14.22 3.27 -19.72
CA ILE A 41 -14.61 4.17 -18.64
C ILE A 41 -15.75 5.13 -19.03
N ARG A 42 -15.76 5.63 -20.28
CA ARG A 42 -16.84 6.49 -20.79
C ARG A 42 -18.18 5.80 -21.01
N GLN A 43 -18.17 4.48 -21.04
CA GLN A 43 -19.38 3.68 -21.23
C GLN A 43 -20.05 3.32 -19.91
N GLN A 44 -19.45 3.74 -18.78
CA GLN A 44 -19.98 3.43 -17.47
C GLN A 44 -21.24 4.23 -17.18
N GLN A 45 -22.21 3.56 -16.57
CA GLN A 45 -23.43 4.18 -16.07
C GLN A 45 -23.25 4.48 -14.57
N ASP A 46 -23.90 5.52 -14.10
CA ASP A 46 -23.89 5.88 -12.68
C ASP A 46 -24.34 4.71 -11.81
N ASN A 47 -23.67 4.55 -10.68
CA ASN A 47 -23.94 3.47 -9.70
C ASN A 47 -23.69 2.06 -10.19
N VAL A 48 -23.01 1.87 -11.32
CA VAL A 48 -22.62 0.56 -11.81
C VAL A 48 -21.21 0.22 -11.31
N PRO A 49 -21.00 -0.88 -10.60
CA PRO A 49 -19.67 -1.30 -10.17
C PRO A 49 -18.71 -1.50 -11.35
N PHE A 50 -17.56 -0.90 -11.26
CA PHE A 50 -16.51 -1.00 -12.25
C PHE A 50 -15.15 -1.18 -11.58
N ALA A 51 -14.35 -2.11 -12.11
CA ALA A 51 -12.96 -2.29 -11.72
C ALA A 51 -12.07 -2.42 -12.95
N PHE A 52 -10.85 -1.94 -12.83
CA PHE A 52 -9.85 -2.11 -13.87
C PHE A 52 -8.50 -2.45 -13.27
N PHE A 53 -7.70 -3.15 -14.07
CA PHE A 53 -6.33 -3.49 -13.76
C PHE A 53 -5.45 -3.27 -14.98
N VAL A 54 -4.43 -2.46 -14.86
CA VAL A 54 -3.53 -2.06 -15.95
C VAL A 54 -2.08 -2.07 -15.48
N GLN A 55 -1.15 -2.23 -16.43
CA GLN A 55 0.26 -2.00 -16.18
C GLN A 55 0.70 -0.73 -16.90
N LYS A 56 1.02 0.31 -16.13
CA LYS A 56 1.43 1.61 -16.67
C LYS A 56 2.71 1.48 -17.49
N CYS A 57 2.76 2.16 -18.65
CA CYS A 57 3.88 2.18 -19.56
C CYS A 57 4.23 0.80 -20.18
N ASN A 58 3.28 -0.12 -20.23
CA ASN A 58 3.43 -1.39 -20.93
C ASN A 58 2.33 -1.54 -22.01
N PRO A 59 2.60 -1.19 -23.26
CA PRO A 59 1.62 -1.29 -24.34
C PRO A 59 1.26 -2.73 -24.70
N SER A 60 2.05 -3.72 -24.27
CA SER A 60 1.76 -5.15 -24.47
C SER A 60 0.86 -5.72 -23.38
N PHE A 61 0.61 -4.98 -22.30
CA PHE A 61 -0.32 -5.40 -21.26
C PHE A 61 -1.74 -5.09 -21.70
N ASN A 62 -2.58 -6.11 -21.81
CA ASN A 62 -3.99 -5.93 -22.13
C ASN A 62 -4.77 -5.52 -20.88
N PRO A 63 -5.30 -4.27 -20.81
CA PRO A 63 -6.04 -3.82 -19.64
C PRO A 63 -7.25 -4.70 -19.32
N ILE A 64 -7.34 -5.14 -18.08
CA ILE A 64 -8.50 -5.90 -17.60
C ILE A 64 -9.52 -4.89 -17.06
N GLN A 65 -10.76 -4.95 -17.58
CA GLN A 65 -11.83 -4.03 -17.23
C GLN A 65 -13.09 -4.83 -16.97
N ILE A 66 -13.63 -4.72 -15.76
CA ILE A 66 -14.76 -5.51 -15.28
C ILE A 66 -15.90 -4.57 -14.91
N GLN A 67 -17.07 -4.83 -15.46
CA GLN A 67 -18.32 -4.16 -15.12
C GLN A 67 -19.33 -5.19 -14.66
N ARG A 68 -20.13 -4.87 -13.66
CA ARG A 68 -21.24 -5.69 -13.20
C ARG A 68 -22.46 -4.81 -12.96
N PHE A 69 -23.62 -5.29 -13.36
CA PHE A 69 -24.87 -4.57 -13.09
C PHE A 69 -25.49 -5.06 -11.77
N PRO A 70 -26.04 -4.16 -10.97
CA PRO A 70 -26.73 -4.55 -9.75
C PRO A 70 -27.79 -5.62 -9.99
N PRO A 71 -27.95 -6.62 -9.11
CA PRO A 71 -27.31 -6.76 -7.79
C PRO A 71 -25.96 -7.48 -7.81
N GLN A 72 -25.32 -7.67 -8.95
CA GLN A 72 -24.04 -8.36 -9.05
C GLN A 72 -22.91 -7.53 -8.40
N ILE A 73 -22.01 -8.22 -7.72
CA ILE A 73 -20.77 -7.65 -7.18
C ILE A 73 -19.59 -8.01 -8.07
N ILE A 74 -18.51 -7.22 -7.98
CA ILE A 74 -17.23 -7.60 -8.57
C ILE A 74 -16.46 -8.37 -7.52
N ASP A 75 -16.23 -9.64 -7.80
CA ASP A 75 -15.32 -10.53 -7.06
C ASP A 75 -14.31 -11.07 -8.07
N THR A 76 -13.03 -10.73 -7.87
CA THR A 76 -11.96 -11.09 -8.80
C THR A 76 -10.61 -11.08 -8.11
N SER A 77 -9.70 -11.88 -8.64
CA SER A 77 -8.31 -11.92 -8.22
C SER A 77 -7.39 -11.66 -9.41
N PHE A 78 -6.25 -11.06 -9.15
CA PHE A 78 -5.21 -10.81 -10.15
C PHE A 78 -3.91 -11.41 -9.66
N THR A 79 -3.22 -12.13 -10.54
CA THR A 79 -1.88 -12.63 -10.28
C THR A 79 -0.86 -11.67 -10.88
N PHE A 80 0.07 -11.21 -10.07
CA PHE A 80 1.18 -10.37 -10.51
C PHE A 80 2.43 -11.22 -10.58
N SER A 81 3.19 -11.03 -11.64
CA SER A 81 4.59 -11.45 -11.67
C SER A 81 5.45 -10.19 -11.73
N GLY A 82 6.32 -10.01 -10.78
CA GLY A 82 7.28 -8.90 -10.72
C GLY A 82 8.70 -9.42 -10.81
N THR A 83 9.61 -8.60 -11.32
CA THR A 83 11.07 -8.87 -11.27
C THR A 83 11.74 -8.10 -10.11
N TRP A 84 10.94 -7.57 -9.20
CA TRP A 84 11.45 -6.81 -8.06
C TRP A 84 11.87 -7.77 -6.96
N THR A 85 13.14 -7.75 -6.60
CA THR A 85 13.72 -8.56 -5.53
C THR A 85 13.76 -7.83 -4.20
N LYS A 86 13.29 -6.59 -4.15
CA LYS A 86 13.23 -5.78 -2.93
C LYS A 86 12.00 -4.90 -2.95
N GLY A 87 11.41 -4.71 -1.78
CA GLY A 87 10.28 -3.82 -1.57
C GLY A 87 10.33 -3.14 -0.21
N ASN A 88 9.51 -2.12 -0.03
CA ASN A 88 9.29 -1.54 1.29
C ASN A 88 7.83 -1.10 1.47
N MET A 89 7.39 -1.08 2.73
CA MET A 89 6.09 -0.57 3.14
C MET A 89 6.25 0.24 4.42
N GLU A 90 5.60 1.38 4.50
CA GLU A 90 5.62 2.23 5.68
C GLU A 90 4.27 2.20 6.40
N SER A 91 4.30 2.24 7.72
CA SER A 91 3.10 2.43 8.53
C SER A 91 2.65 3.89 8.49
N VAL A 92 1.45 4.15 8.99
CA VAL A 92 1.10 5.49 9.44
C VAL A 92 2.04 5.91 10.59
N ILE A 93 2.12 7.21 10.87
CA ILE A 93 2.81 7.73 12.06
C ILE A 93 1.97 7.35 13.29
N ILE A 94 2.60 6.73 14.28
CA ILE A 94 1.97 6.19 15.49
C ILE A 94 2.36 7.07 16.68
N GLY A 95 1.40 7.39 17.53
CA GLY A 95 1.60 8.22 18.72
C GLY A 95 0.50 9.26 18.90
N PRO A 96 0.64 10.26 19.80
CA PRO A 96 1.78 10.42 20.67
C PRO A 96 1.85 9.38 21.80
N ALA A 97 3.06 8.96 22.14
CA ALA A 97 3.31 8.02 23.21
C ALA A 97 3.87 8.71 24.47
N ARG A 98 3.49 8.19 25.65
CA ARG A 98 4.12 8.46 26.92
C ARG A 98 5.32 7.54 27.16
N GLU A 99 5.21 6.28 26.69
CA GLU A 99 6.24 5.25 26.81
C GLU A 99 6.12 4.29 25.64
N TRP A 100 7.24 4.03 24.98
CA TRP A 100 7.39 2.96 23.99
C TRP A 100 7.80 1.67 24.71
N LYS A 101 7.09 0.57 24.49
CA LYS A 101 7.34 -0.71 25.17
C LYS A 101 8.06 -1.67 24.29
N ASP A 102 7.30 -2.34 23.41
CA ASP A 102 7.79 -3.48 22.66
C ASP A 102 7.41 -3.37 21.20
N PHE A 103 8.19 -4.05 20.38
CA PHE A 103 7.91 -4.33 18.98
C PHE A 103 7.75 -5.84 18.77
N SER A 104 6.82 -6.24 17.92
CA SER A 104 6.75 -7.60 17.40
C SER A 104 6.33 -7.60 15.94
N MET A 105 6.86 -8.54 15.17
CA MET A 105 6.39 -8.81 13.81
C MET A 105 6.51 -10.30 13.48
N ASP A 106 5.65 -10.74 12.58
CA ASP A 106 5.79 -12.04 11.93
C ASP A 106 5.39 -11.95 10.47
N TRP A 107 6.00 -12.82 9.66
CA TRP A 107 5.75 -12.96 8.24
C TRP A 107 6.14 -14.38 7.80
N HIS A 108 5.64 -14.83 6.67
CA HIS A 108 6.00 -16.12 6.08
C HIS A 108 6.29 -16.00 4.58
N PRO A 109 7.17 -16.84 4.04
CA PRO A 109 7.35 -16.98 2.60
C PRO A 109 6.18 -17.73 1.98
N LEU A 110 5.96 -17.56 0.68
CA LEU A 110 4.98 -18.34 -0.07
C LEU A 110 5.57 -19.66 -0.63
N GLU A 111 6.87 -19.73 -0.80
CA GLU A 111 7.57 -20.90 -1.33
C GLU A 111 8.42 -21.61 -0.28
N GLN A 112 8.72 -22.90 -0.57
CA GLN A 112 9.61 -23.73 0.22
C GLN A 112 10.53 -24.57 -0.67
N PRO A 113 11.87 -24.50 -0.53
CA PRO A 113 12.59 -23.63 0.41
C PRO A 113 12.56 -22.16 -0.03
N SER A 114 12.61 -21.26 0.94
CA SER A 114 12.66 -19.82 0.70
C SER A 114 13.94 -19.21 1.21
N TYR A 115 14.45 -18.22 0.48
CA TYR A 115 15.57 -17.37 0.86
C TYR A 115 15.12 -15.91 1.07
N ASP A 116 13.81 -15.70 1.21
CA ASP A 116 13.22 -14.39 1.46
C ASP A 116 13.69 -13.82 2.79
N GLY A 117 13.72 -12.51 2.84
CA GLY A 117 14.10 -11.76 4.02
C GLY A 117 13.18 -10.59 4.29
N GLY A 118 13.13 -10.20 5.54
CA GLY A 118 12.40 -9.00 5.96
C GLY A 118 12.96 -8.45 7.26
N SER A 119 13.09 -7.11 7.31
CA SER A 119 13.47 -6.36 8.51
C SER A 119 12.66 -5.11 8.64
N VAL A 120 12.61 -4.51 9.83
CA VAL A 120 11.92 -3.24 10.06
C VAL A 120 12.90 -2.19 10.51
N ASN A 121 12.92 -1.08 9.78
CA ASN A 121 13.47 0.17 10.25
C ASN A 121 12.43 0.89 11.11
N LEU A 122 12.83 1.40 12.25
CA LEU A 122 11.99 2.19 13.12
C LEU A 122 12.50 3.64 13.14
N TYR A 123 11.65 4.54 12.70
CA TYR A 123 11.93 5.98 12.70
C TYR A 123 11.18 6.67 13.82
N GLY A 124 11.85 7.61 14.47
CA GLY A 124 11.25 8.53 15.43
C GLY A 124 11.09 9.92 14.85
N TYR A 125 9.99 10.56 15.22
CA TYR A 125 9.78 11.99 14.96
C TYR A 125 9.84 12.74 16.27
N ASP A 126 10.67 13.77 16.30
CA ASP A 126 10.74 14.68 17.43
C ASP A 126 9.56 15.67 17.47
N THR A 127 9.55 16.56 18.44
CA THR A 127 8.48 17.56 18.62
C THR A 127 8.40 18.62 17.53
N VAL A 128 9.44 18.75 16.71
CA VAL A 128 9.47 19.66 15.54
C VAL A 128 9.29 18.92 14.21
N GLY A 129 9.05 17.61 14.27
CA GLY A 129 8.74 16.78 13.09
C GLY A 129 9.97 16.24 12.35
N VAL A 130 11.15 16.30 12.93
CA VAL A 130 12.36 15.75 12.30
C VAL A 130 12.37 14.23 12.42
N ARG A 131 12.45 13.55 11.28
CA ARG A 131 12.53 12.09 11.18
C ARG A 131 13.95 11.61 11.40
N THR A 132 14.14 10.68 12.32
CA THR A 132 15.43 10.05 12.65
C THR A 132 15.31 8.55 12.66
N LEU A 133 16.23 7.82 12.02
CA LEU A 133 16.32 6.37 12.14
C LEU A 133 16.81 6.01 13.56
N LEU A 134 16.01 5.25 14.29
CA LEU A 134 16.31 4.82 15.66
C LEU A 134 16.79 3.39 15.75
N ARG A 135 16.22 2.50 14.93
CA ARG A 135 16.55 1.07 14.88
C ARG A 135 16.43 0.58 13.43
N ASP A 136 17.35 -0.31 13.02
CA ASP A 136 17.39 -0.99 11.73
C ASP A 136 17.58 -2.51 11.88
N ASP A 137 17.52 -2.99 13.12
CA ASP A 137 17.82 -4.35 13.54
C ASP A 137 16.58 -5.11 14.06
N LEU A 138 15.38 -4.71 13.64
CA LEU A 138 14.14 -5.36 14.04
C LEU A 138 13.75 -6.44 13.02
N TYR A 139 13.64 -7.68 13.51
CA TYR A 139 13.36 -8.87 12.70
C TYR A 139 12.15 -9.62 13.24
N LYS A 140 11.63 -10.56 12.45
CA LYS A 140 10.55 -11.44 12.88
C LYS A 140 10.97 -12.32 14.06
N GLY A 141 10.01 -12.69 14.89
CA GLY A 141 10.18 -13.63 16.01
C GLY A 141 9.85 -13.02 17.35
N ALA A 142 10.82 -13.04 18.26
CA ALA A 142 10.56 -12.62 19.65
C ALA A 142 10.16 -11.14 19.76
N VAL A 143 9.32 -10.86 20.76
CA VAL A 143 9.01 -9.49 21.17
C VAL A 143 10.29 -8.77 21.57
N THR A 144 10.56 -7.63 20.95
CA THR A 144 11.78 -6.84 21.16
C THR A 144 11.46 -5.58 21.96
N PRO A 145 12.01 -5.42 23.17
CA PRO A 145 11.86 -4.20 23.96
C PRO A 145 12.45 -2.98 23.24
N LEU A 146 11.72 -1.87 23.31
CA LEU A 146 12.11 -0.59 22.71
C LEU A 146 12.57 0.38 23.80
N SER A 147 13.88 0.58 23.90
CA SER A 147 14.45 1.58 24.82
C SER A 147 14.51 2.96 24.14
N ILE A 148 13.33 3.50 23.78
CA ILE A 148 13.21 4.77 23.07
C ILE A 148 12.61 5.83 24.03
N ASP A 149 13.25 7.00 24.11
CA ASP A 149 12.75 8.13 24.88
C ASP A 149 11.54 8.78 24.19
N ALA A 150 10.34 8.52 24.72
CA ALA A 150 9.10 9.08 24.18
C ALA A 150 8.98 10.61 24.34
N LYS A 151 9.73 11.23 25.25
CA LYS A 151 9.77 12.70 25.36
C LYS A 151 10.51 13.32 24.19
N ARG A 152 11.56 12.64 23.72
CA ARG A 152 12.32 13.08 22.54
C ARG A 152 11.63 12.68 21.24
N TYR A 153 11.07 11.48 21.17
CA TYR A 153 10.40 10.93 20.00
C TYR A 153 8.98 10.49 20.36
N PRO A 154 8.04 11.44 20.47
CA PRO A 154 6.66 11.14 20.81
C PRO A 154 5.92 10.37 19.72
N PHE A 155 6.43 10.34 18.49
CA PHE A 155 5.84 9.60 17.38
C PHE A 155 6.86 8.68 16.74
N LEU A 156 6.40 7.49 16.33
CA LEU A 156 7.21 6.52 15.59
C LEU A 156 6.54 6.13 14.27
N GLN A 157 7.36 5.68 13.32
CA GLN A 157 6.92 5.10 12.06
C GLN A 157 7.76 3.86 11.77
N MET A 158 7.11 2.79 11.38
CA MET A 158 7.76 1.56 10.93
C MET A 158 7.89 1.54 9.42
N GLN A 159 9.04 1.06 8.92
CA GLN A 159 9.27 0.78 7.51
C GLN A 159 9.70 -0.68 7.38
N TRP A 160 8.84 -1.52 6.82
CA TRP A 160 9.20 -2.90 6.49
C TRP A 160 9.98 -2.94 5.19
N LEU A 161 11.14 -3.57 5.22
CA LEU A 161 11.99 -3.85 4.08
C LEU A 161 11.89 -5.33 3.75
N THR A 162 11.56 -5.65 2.49
CA THR A 162 11.47 -7.03 2.02
C THR A 162 12.56 -7.34 1.02
N LYS A 163 13.00 -8.58 1.02
CA LYS A 163 13.93 -9.14 0.05
C LYS A 163 13.41 -10.50 -0.40
N ASP A 164 13.31 -10.67 -1.70
CA ASP A 164 12.93 -11.89 -2.37
C ASP A 164 14.11 -12.31 -3.25
N ASP A 165 14.63 -13.48 -3.04
CA ASP A 165 15.87 -13.93 -3.67
C ASP A 165 15.66 -14.96 -4.79
N SER A 166 14.44 -15.45 -5.04
CA SER A 166 14.28 -16.59 -5.95
C SER A 166 13.16 -16.47 -6.99
N LEU A 167 11.91 -16.38 -6.58
CA LEU A 167 10.77 -16.60 -7.47
C LEU A 167 9.95 -15.36 -7.80
N GLY A 168 10.27 -14.20 -7.22
CA GLY A 168 9.47 -12.99 -7.36
C GLY A 168 8.16 -13.06 -6.55
N THR A 169 8.13 -13.87 -5.49
CA THR A 169 7.01 -14.04 -4.56
C THR A 169 7.36 -13.44 -3.20
N PRO A 170 7.06 -12.15 -2.96
CA PRO A 170 7.51 -11.46 -1.76
C PRO A 170 6.94 -12.11 -0.49
N PRO A 171 7.68 -12.04 0.63
CA PRO A 171 7.21 -12.56 1.89
C PRO A 171 5.89 -11.89 2.30
N GLN A 172 4.99 -12.66 2.92
CA GLN A 172 3.68 -12.21 3.35
C GLN A 172 3.74 -11.80 4.81
N MET A 173 3.37 -10.55 5.11
CA MET A 173 3.31 -10.07 6.49
C MET A 173 2.06 -10.60 7.19
N ASP A 174 2.24 -11.30 8.30
CA ASP A 174 1.15 -11.72 9.18
C ASP A 174 0.73 -10.56 10.11
N HIS A 175 1.71 -9.97 10.75
CA HIS A 175 1.49 -8.77 11.54
C HIS A 175 2.80 -8.03 11.83
N TRP A 176 2.68 -6.75 12.12
CA TRP A 176 3.64 -5.95 12.89
C TRP A 176 2.89 -5.17 13.95
N ARG A 177 3.47 -5.05 15.13
CA ARG A 177 2.83 -4.41 16.29
C ARG A 177 3.84 -3.58 17.05
N LEU A 178 3.38 -2.42 17.47
CA LEU A 178 4.10 -1.50 18.33
C LEU A 178 3.28 -1.30 19.60
N TYR A 179 3.82 -1.70 20.73
CA TYR A 179 3.16 -1.57 22.04
C TYR A 179 3.66 -0.31 22.72
N TYR A 180 2.72 0.49 23.21
CA TYR A 180 3.04 1.76 23.86
C TYR A 180 1.93 2.22 24.79
N ASP A 181 2.29 3.07 25.76
CA ASP A 181 1.33 3.82 26.56
C ASP A 181 1.07 5.15 25.86
N LYS A 182 -0.21 5.42 25.58
CA LYS A 182 -0.61 6.67 24.94
C LYS A 182 -0.36 7.87 25.86
N ALA A 183 0.12 8.97 25.33
CA ALA A 183 0.14 10.25 26.02
C ALA A 183 -1.29 10.76 26.23
N PRO A 184 -1.56 11.49 27.33
CA PRO A 184 -2.85 12.09 27.63
C PRO A 184 -3.31 13.10 26.58
#